data_8bacb9c470429de326a72327691f7e0a
#
_entry.id   8bacb9c470429de326a72327691f7e0a
#
_cell.length_a   1.000
_cell.length_b   1.000
_cell.length_c   1.000
_cell.angle_alpha   90.00
_cell.angle_beta   90.00
_cell.angle_gamma   90.00
#
_symmetry.space_group_name_H-M   'P 1'
#
loop_
_entity.id
_entity.type
_entity.pdbx_description
1 polymer ?
#
loop_
_entity_poly.entity_id
_entity_poly.type
_entity_poly.pdbx_seq_one_letter_code
_entity_poly.pdbx_strand_id
1 'polypeptide(L)'
;YLDSKINQDTDQEAKEEIKEPTPEEKITELEDKVVRTFAEMENQRRRFEKEKEEAFEYGGYNFAKEALNLIDNLERSKQILETDEKLKGTDALNKSLEHLDIIKKDAISIFERNNIKAIDSLNKKLDPNFHQAMMEIEDDTKDPGTIVQEIQKGFTIKDRLLRPSLVGVSKKTSKKEEKTEENKQNIEDK
;
A
#
# COMPACT_ATOMS: atom_id res chain seq x y z
N TYR A 1 87.44 6.46 8.38
CA TYR A 1 87.43 5.03 8.73
C TYR A 1 86.05 4.43 8.39
N LEU A 2 86.14 3.50 7.38
CA LEU A 2 85.23 2.36 7.08
C LEU A 2 83.85 2.71 6.48
N ASP A 3 83.83 2.64 5.21
CA ASP A 3 83.47 1.56 4.23
C ASP A 3 81.97 1.31 4.15
N SER A 4 81.48 1.90 3.20
CA SER A 4 80.82 1.65 1.94
C SER A 4 80.60 0.16 1.65
N LYS A 5 79.40 -0.26 1.58
CA LYS A 5 78.89 -1.21 0.59
C LYS A 5 77.50 -0.80 0.16
N ILE A 6 77.46 -0.19 -1.00
CA ILE A 6 76.27 0.03 -1.82
C ILE A 6 75.86 -1.34 -2.38
N ASN A 7 74.76 -1.84 -1.96
CA ASN A 7 74.08 -2.90 -2.69
C ASN A 7 73.15 -2.27 -3.73
N GLN A 8 73.53 -2.42 -4.94
CA GLN A 8 72.66 -2.22 -6.10
C GLN A 8 71.75 -3.41 -6.17
N ASP A 9 70.55 -3.28 -5.64
CA ASP A 9 69.45 -4.14 -6.06
C ASP A 9 68.77 -3.48 -7.24
N THR A 10 68.98 -4.15 -8.38
CA THR A 10 68.35 -3.89 -9.65
C THR A 10 66.85 -4.16 -9.56
N ASP A 11 66.08 -3.08 -9.50
CA ASP A 11 64.66 -3.10 -9.80
C ASP A 11 64.49 -3.43 -11.30
N GLN A 12 64.30 -4.70 -11.60
CA GLN A 12 63.71 -5.15 -12.84
C GLN A 12 62.21 -4.96 -12.74
N GLU A 13 61.75 -3.74 -12.94
CA GLU A 13 60.35 -3.51 -13.37
C GLU A 13 60.18 -4.24 -14.72
N ALA A 14 59.52 -5.39 -14.67
CA ALA A 14 59.01 -6.04 -15.84
C ALA A 14 57.94 -5.10 -16.44
N LYS A 15 58.35 -4.32 -17.42
CA LYS A 15 57.43 -3.68 -18.36
C LYS A 15 56.67 -4.79 -19.05
N GLU A 16 55.45 -5.09 -18.58
CA GLU A 16 54.47 -5.78 -19.40
C GLU A 16 54.26 -4.94 -20.65
N GLU A 17 54.83 -5.39 -21.75
CA GLU A 17 54.51 -4.88 -23.08
C GLU A 17 53.02 -5.09 -23.29
N ILE A 18 52.21 -4.03 -23.15
CA ILE A 18 50.81 -4.00 -23.56
C ILE A 18 50.84 -4.20 -25.07
N LYS A 19 50.74 -5.46 -25.50
CA LYS A 19 50.55 -5.78 -26.92
C LYS A 19 49.27 -5.13 -27.37
N GLU A 20 49.36 -4.18 -28.28
CA GLU A 20 48.16 -3.63 -28.93
C GLU A 20 47.42 -4.80 -29.59
N PRO A 21 46.09 -4.90 -29.32
CA PRO A 21 45.31 -6.02 -29.88
C PRO A 21 45.34 -5.97 -31.40
N THR A 22 45.45 -7.13 -31.99
CA THR A 22 45.47 -7.27 -33.45
C THR A 22 44.13 -6.77 -34.03
N PRO A 23 44.08 -6.35 -35.30
CA PRO A 23 42.83 -5.93 -35.94
C PRO A 23 41.70 -6.97 -35.84
N GLU A 24 42.02 -8.26 -35.88
CA GLU A 24 41.09 -9.38 -35.76
C GLU A 24 40.52 -9.48 -34.33
N GLU A 25 41.37 -9.33 -33.33
CA GLU A 25 40.95 -9.29 -31.92
C GLU A 25 40.05 -8.09 -31.63
N LYS A 26 40.35 -6.91 -32.20
CA LYS A 26 39.48 -5.72 -32.09
C LYS A 26 38.11 -5.91 -32.74
N ILE A 27 38.04 -6.61 -33.87
CA ILE A 27 36.80 -6.92 -34.56
C ILE A 27 35.94 -7.83 -33.67
N THR A 28 36.53 -8.91 -33.14
CA THR A 28 35.81 -9.85 -32.26
C THR A 28 35.30 -9.15 -30.99
N GLU A 29 36.09 -8.30 -30.35
CA GLU A 29 35.71 -7.54 -29.18
C GLU A 29 34.54 -6.57 -29.49
N LEU A 30 34.60 -5.93 -30.66
CA LEU A 30 33.51 -5.02 -31.10
C LEU A 30 32.24 -5.78 -31.43
N GLU A 31 32.32 -6.95 -32.06
CA GLU A 31 31.19 -7.82 -32.34
C GLU A 31 30.54 -8.30 -31.05
N ASP A 32 31.30 -8.75 -30.06
CA ASP A 32 30.80 -9.14 -28.74
C ASP A 32 30.15 -7.96 -28.02
N LYS A 33 30.75 -6.78 -28.11
CA LYS A 33 30.18 -5.55 -27.53
C LYS A 33 28.87 -5.18 -28.19
N VAL A 34 28.79 -5.27 -29.51
CA VAL A 34 27.54 -5.01 -30.26
C VAL A 34 26.45 -5.99 -29.84
N VAL A 35 26.75 -7.29 -29.79
CA VAL A 35 25.79 -8.33 -29.37
C VAL A 35 25.30 -8.04 -27.95
N ARG A 36 26.20 -7.74 -27.03
CA ARG A 36 25.85 -7.40 -25.64
C ARG A 36 24.97 -6.14 -25.58
N THR A 37 25.35 -5.10 -26.34
CA THR A 37 24.57 -3.84 -26.37
C THR A 37 23.16 -4.07 -26.93
N PHE A 38 23.02 -4.91 -27.97
CA PHE A 38 21.70 -5.27 -28.50
C PHE A 38 20.84 -6.01 -27.45
N ALA A 39 21.45 -6.96 -26.71
CA ALA A 39 20.76 -7.67 -25.66
C ALA A 39 20.31 -6.72 -24.52
N GLU A 40 21.19 -5.79 -24.14
CA GLU A 40 20.85 -4.75 -23.14
C GLU A 40 19.75 -3.81 -23.63
N MET A 41 19.79 -3.37 -24.89
CA MET A 41 18.74 -2.55 -25.49
C MET A 41 17.39 -3.26 -25.49
N GLU A 42 17.32 -4.55 -25.85
CA GLU A 42 16.09 -5.31 -25.85
C GLU A 42 15.53 -5.48 -24.43
N ASN A 43 16.41 -5.73 -23.44
CA ASN A 43 16.00 -5.80 -22.04
C ASN A 43 15.46 -4.44 -21.54
N GLN A 44 16.14 -3.35 -21.91
CA GLN A 44 15.66 -1.99 -21.58
C GLN A 44 14.33 -1.68 -22.25
N ARG A 45 14.15 -2.05 -23.52
CA ARG A 45 12.89 -1.85 -24.25
C ARG A 45 11.74 -2.55 -23.54
N ARG A 46 11.89 -3.83 -23.17
CA ARG A 46 10.88 -4.58 -22.44
C ARG A 46 10.56 -3.97 -21.08
N ARG A 47 11.57 -3.48 -20.39
CA ARG A 47 11.41 -2.80 -19.11
C ARG A 47 10.63 -1.50 -19.27
N PHE A 48 10.98 -0.66 -20.26
CA PHE A 48 10.27 0.59 -20.52
C PHE A 48 8.81 0.38 -20.97
N GLU A 49 8.55 -0.66 -21.77
CA GLU A 49 7.19 -1.03 -22.14
C GLU A 49 6.34 -1.34 -20.89
N LYS A 50 6.89 -2.13 -19.98
CA LYS A 50 6.23 -2.46 -18.70
C LYS A 50 6.04 -1.23 -17.80
N GLU A 51 7.07 -0.42 -17.63
CA GLU A 51 7.01 0.83 -16.85
C GLU A 51 5.98 1.81 -17.44
N LYS A 52 5.88 1.89 -18.76
CA LYS A 52 4.87 2.71 -19.45
C LYS A 52 3.46 2.20 -19.19
N GLU A 53 3.24 0.90 -19.27
CA GLU A 53 1.95 0.27 -18.98
C GLU A 53 1.55 0.51 -17.53
N GLU A 54 2.45 0.28 -16.57
CA GLU A 54 2.23 0.57 -15.16
C GLU A 54 1.94 2.06 -14.91
N ALA A 55 2.68 2.96 -15.55
CA ALA A 55 2.45 4.40 -15.45
C ALA A 55 1.08 4.79 -16.00
N PHE A 56 0.63 4.18 -17.08
CA PHE A 56 -0.70 4.41 -17.64
C PHE A 56 -1.81 3.84 -16.74
N GLU A 57 -1.59 2.66 -16.16
CA GLU A 57 -2.55 2.01 -15.28
C GLU A 57 -2.74 2.71 -13.93
N TYR A 58 -1.65 3.19 -13.33
CA TYR A 58 -1.63 3.76 -11.97
C TYR A 58 -1.28 5.24 -11.94
N GLY A 59 -1.23 5.92 -13.09
CA GLY A 59 -0.89 7.34 -13.16
C GLY A 59 -1.84 8.25 -12.36
N GLY A 60 -3.09 7.81 -12.19
CA GLY A 60 -4.08 8.49 -11.35
C GLY A 60 -4.01 8.23 -9.85
N TYR A 61 -3.07 7.37 -9.38
CA TYR A 61 -3.04 6.91 -7.99
C TYR A 61 -3.00 8.06 -6.96
N ASN A 62 -2.10 9.01 -7.14
CA ASN A 62 -1.95 10.12 -6.20
C ASN A 62 -3.18 11.03 -6.22
N PHE A 63 -3.69 11.36 -7.40
CA PHE A 63 -4.93 12.13 -7.53
C PHE A 63 -6.11 11.40 -6.89
N ALA A 64 -6.27 10.11 -7.14
CA ALA A 64 -7.32 9.30 -6.57
C ALA A 64 -7.26 9.31 -5.04
N LYS A 65 -6.06 9.14 -4.46
CA LYS A 65 -5.85 9.16 -3.01
C LYS A 65 -6.27 10.48 -2.37
N GLU A 66 -5.96 11.61 -3.01
CA GLU A 66 -6.38 12.93 -2.52
C GLU A 66 -7.88 13.16 -2.73
N ALA A 67 -8.43 12.71 -3.86
CA ALA A 67 -9.85 12.84 -4.16
C ALA A 67 -10.77 12.06 -3.18
N LEU A 68 -10.25 11.03 -2.49
CA LEU A 68 -10.99 10.34 -1.42
C LEU A 68 -11.39 11.28 -0.28
N ASN A 69 -10.61 12.34 -0.02
CA ASN A 69 -10.96 13.33 1.00
C ASN A 69 -12.27 14.06 0.68
N LEU A 70 -12.64 14.16 -0.59
CA LEU A 70 -13.92 14.75 -0.99
C LEU A 70 -15.09 13.89 -0.52
N ILE A 71 -15.00 12.57 -0.67
CA ILE A 71 -16.03 11.64 -0.19
C ILE A 71 -16.14 11.70 1.34
N ASP A 72 -14.99 11.71 2.03
CA ASP A 72 -14.99 11.82 3.49
C ASP A 72 -15.62 13.14 3.98
N ASN A 73 -15.35 14.24 3.27
CA ASN A 73 -15.95 15.54 3.57
C ASN A 73 -17.46 15.53 3.33
N LEU A 74 -17.94 14.87 2.27
CA LEU A 74 -19.37 14.72 2.01
C LEU A 74 -20.05 13.89 3.12
N GLU A 75 -19.44 12.79 3.56
CA GLU A 75 -19.96 11.98 4.66
C GLU A 75 -19.99 12.76 5.97
N ARG A 76 -18.93 13.48 6.29
CA ARG A 76 -18.87 14.34 7.47
C ARG A 76 -19.90 15.46 7.42
N SER A 77 -20.07 16.12 6.27
CA SER A 77 -21.09 17.17 6.10
C SER A 77 -22.49 16.62 6.32
N LYS A 78 -22.76 15.41 5.82
CA LYS A 78 -24.02 14.72 6.06
C LYS A 78 -24.25 14.47 7.55
N GLN A 79 -23.27 13.92 8.28
CA GLN A 79 -23.36 13.68 9.72
C GLN A 79 -23.60 14.98 10.53
N ILE A 80 -22.91 16.07 10.17
CA ILE A 80 -23.08 17.37 10.82
C ILE A 80 -24.52 17.87 10.63
N LEU A 81 -25.06 17.78 9.42
CA LEU A 81 -26.45 18.19 9.15
C LEU A 81 -27.47 17.32 9.87
N GLU A 82 -27.26 16.02 9.97
CA GLU A 82 -28.14 15.09 10.70
C GLU A 82 -28.16 15.35 12.23
N THR A 83 -27.03 15.84 12.75
CA THR A 83 -26.89 16.14 14.20
C THR A 83 -27.30 17.56 14.57
N ASP A 84 -27.56 18.45 13.61
CA ASP A 84 -27.98 19.84 13.88
C ASP A 84 -29.44 19.90 14.40
N GLU A 85 -29.57 20.18 15.68
CA GLU A 85 -30.89 20.27 16.36
C GLU A 85 -31.82 21.32 15.75
N LYS A 86 -31.26 22.39 15.13
CA LYS A 86 -32.07 23.48 14.53
C LYS A 86 -32.69 23.04 13.19
N LEU A 87 -32.07 22.11 12.52
CA LEU A 87 -32.53 21.62 11.21
C LEU A 87 -33.34 20.33 11.32
N LYS A 88 -33.30 19.66 12.47
CA LYS A 88 -33.92 18.37 12.72
C LYS A 88 -35.43 18.42 12.44
N GLY A 89 -35.90 17.54 11.57
CA GLY A 89 -37.31 17.42 11.20
C GLY A 89 -37.78 18.45 10.17
N THR A 90 -36.92 19.26 9.58
CA THR A 90 -37.30 20.22 8.53
C THR A 90 -37.20 19.58 7.13
N ASP A 91 -38.11 19.98 6.23
CA ASP A 91 -38.06 19.59 4.82
C ASP A 91 -36.75 20.06 4.13
N ALA A 92 -36.18 21.16 4.59
CA ALA A 92 -34.91 21.68 4.08
C ALA A 92 -33.76 20.71 4.38
N LEU A 93 -33.72 20.13 5.58
CA LEU A 93 -32.72 19.11 5.93
C LEU A 93 -32.85 17.88 5.02
N ASN A 94 -34.05 17.35 4.86
CA ASN A 94 -34.30 16.15 4.05
C ASN A 94 -33.83 16.36 2.60
N LYS A 95 -34.18 17.51 2.00
CA LYS A 95 -33.72 17.87 0.65
C LYS A 95 -32.20 18.02 0.55
N SER A 96 -31.57 18.64 1.57
CA SER A 96 -30.12 18.80 1.59
C SER A 96 -29.40 17.46 1.70
N LEU A 97 -29.89 16.53 2.52
CA LEU A 97 -29.35 15.18 2.66
C LEU A 97 -29.50 14.38 1.36
N GLU A 98 -30.66 14.49 0.71
CA GLU A 98 -30.89 13.85 -0.59
C GLU A 98 -29.92 14.36 -1.66
N HIS A 99 -29.68 15.69 -1.74
CA HIS A 99 -28.71 16.27 -2.67
C HIS A 99 -27.28 15.79 -2.38
N LEU A 100 -26.87 15.71 -1.10
CA LEU A 100 -25.55 15.18 -0.73
C LEU A 100 -25.41 13.71 -1.12
N ASP A 101 -26.45 12.89 -0.95
CA ASP A 101 -26.46 11.49 -1.33
C ASP A 101 -26.34 11.31 -2.85
N ILE A 102 -26.98 12.17 -3.64
CA ILE A 102 -26.83 12.18 -5.10
C ILE A 102 -25.37 12.48 -5.49
N ILE A 103 -24.79 13.58 -4.94
CA ILE A 103 -23.40 13.96 -5.24
C ILE A 103 -22.44 12.85 -4.83
N LYS A 104 -22.63 12.25 -3.66
CA LYS A 104 -21.82 11.11 -3.19
C LYS A 104 -21.91 9.91 -4.14
N LYS A 105 -23.14 9.56 -4.56
CA LYS A 105 -23.37 8.45 -5.50
C LYS A 105 -22.68 8.69 -6.84
N ASP A 106 -22.77 9.91 -7.36
CA ASP A 106 -22.09 10.29 -8.61
C ASP A 106 -20.57 10.19 -8.47
N ALA A 107 -20.00 10.69 -7.36
CA ALA A 107 -18.57 10.60 -7.08
C ALA A 107 -18.09 9.14 -7.01
N ILE A 108 -18.83 8.28 -6.31
CA ILE A 108 -18.53 6.83 -6.24
C ILE A 108 -18.61 6.20 -7.62
N SER A 109 -19.64 6.52 -8.42
CA SER A 109 -19.77 6.02 -9.80
C SER A 109 -18.61 6.45 -10.71
N ILE A 110 -18.10 7.67 -10.55
CA ILE A 110 -16.90 8.14 -11.26
C ILE A 110 -15.68 7.31 -10.83
N PHE A 111 -15.53 7.04 -9.54
CA PHE A 111 -14.42 6.24 -9.03
C PHE A 111 -14.47 4.80 -9.55
N GLU A 112 -15.64 4.16 -9.52
CA GLU A 112 -15.82 2.80 -10.04
C GLU A 112 -15.45 2.69 -11.54
N ARG A 113 -15.82 3.71 -12.35
CA ARG A 113 -15.43 3.78 -13.76
C ARG A 113 -13.92 3.90 -13.97
N ASN A 114 -13.20 4.43 -12.98
CA ASN A 114 -11.74 4.51 -12.97
C ASN A 114 -11.09 3.34 -12.22
N ASN A 115 -11.81 2.23 -12.01
CA ASN A 115 -11.35 1.03 -11.30
C ASN A 115 -10.97 1.27 -9.84
N ILE A 116 -11.52 2.32 -9.22
CA ILE A 116 -11.40 2.59 -7.79
C ILE A 116 -12.63 2.00 -7.10
N LYS A 117 -12.42 1.06 -6.20
CA LYS A 117 -13.50 0.35 -5.50
C LYS A 117 -13.38 0.54 -4.01
N ALA A 118 -14.53 0.70 -3.35
CA ALA A 118 -14.59 0.69 -1.90
C ALA A 118 -14.33 -0.73 -1.37
N ILE A 119 -13.61 -0.82 -0.26
CA ILE A 119 -13.39 -2.06 0.46
C ILE A 119 -14.66 -2.35 1.26
N ASP A 120 -15.22 -3.54 1.08
CA ASP A 120 -16.35 -4.00 1.88
C ASP A 120 -15.82 -4.64 3.15
N SER A 121 -15.88 -3.90 4.26
CA SER A 121 -15.24 -4.26 5.53
C SER A 121 -16.22 -4.81 6.57
N LEU A 122 -17.48 -4.38 6.56
CA LEU A 122 -18.44 -4.71 7.63
C LEU A 122 -18.71 -6.22 7.74
N ASN A 123 -18.77 -6.71 8.99
CA ASN A 123 -19.00 -8.12 9.32
C ASN A 123 -17.98 -9.11 8.78
N LYS A 124 -16.82 -8.64 8.31
CA LYS A 124 -15.69 -9.48 7.92
C LYS A 124 -14.63 -9.53 9.03
N LYS A 125 -13.78 -10.54 9.00
CA LYS A 125 -12.60 -10.57 9.85
C LYS A 125 -11.61 -9.49 9.45
N LEU A 126 -10.90 -8.94 10.44
CA LEU A 126 -9.83 -7.98 10.20
C LEU A 126 -8.76 -8.61 9.31
N ASP A 127 -8.46 -7.96 8.19
CA ASP A 127 -7.32 -8.28 7.32
C ASP A 127 -6.34 -7.08 7.36
N PRO A 128 -5.13 -7.25 7.90
CA PRO A 128 -4.16 -6.16 8.01
C PRO A 128 -3.73 -5.54 6.66
N ASN A 129 -3.93 -6.25 5.55
CA ASN A 129 -3.60 -5.73 4.21
C ASN A 129 -4.60 -4.66 3.74
N PHE A 130 -5.84 -4.71 4.22
CA PHE A 130 -6.93 -3.84 3.75
C PHE A 130 -7.57 -3.00 4.86
N HIS A 131 -7.39 -3.41 6.12
CA HIS A 131 -8.06 -2.80 7.27
C HIS A 131 -7.05 -2.33 8.30
N GLN A 132 -7.36 -1.23 8.95
CA GLN A 132 -6.62 -0.71 10.11
C GLN A 132 -7.58 -0.58 11.29
N ALA A 133 -7.38 -1.40 12.33
CA ALA A 133 -8.16 -1.31 13.56
C ALA A 133 -7.76 -0.04 14.32
N MET A 134 -8.76 0.77 14.65
CA MET A 134 -8.59 2.01 15.42
C MET A 134 -9.10 1.88 16.84
N MET A 135 -10.11 1.03 17.07
CA MET A 135 -10.71 0.81 18.38
C MET A 135 -11.23 -0.62 18.51
N GLU A 136 -11.30 -1.09 19.74
CA GLU A 136 -12.00 -2.31 20.11
C GLU A 136 -13.39 -1.95 20.66
N ILE A 137 -14.42 -2.65 20.20
CA ILE A 137 -15.81 -2.46 20.61
C ILE A 137 -16.26 -3.75 21.29
N GLU A 138 -16.76 -3.63 22.51
CA GLU A 138 -17.32 -4.78 23.22
C GLU A 138 -18.61 -5.25 22.54
N ASP A 139 -18.53 -6.42 21.90
CA ASP A 139 -19.66 -7.05 21.21
C ASP A 139 -19.56 -8.57 21.38
N ASP A 140 -20.34 -9.10 22.31
CA ASP A 140 -20.40 -10.54 22.59
C ASP A 140 -21.16 -11.34 21.53
N THR A 141 -21.85 -10.66 20.60
CA THR A 141 -22.64 -11.29 19.53
C THR A 141 -21.80 -11.72 18.34
N LYS A 142 -20.58 -11.15 18.22
CA LYS A 142 -19.65 -11.42 17.11
C LYS A 142 -18.36 -12.07 17.61
N ASP A 143 -17.73 -12.80 16.72
CA ASP A 143 -16.41 -13.37 17.01
C ASP A 143 -15.36 -12.27 17.20
N PRO A 144 -14.40 -12.44 18.13
CA PRO A 144 -13.33 -11.48 18.32
C PRO A 144 -12.55 -11.21 17.02
N GLY A 145 -12.23 -9.94 16.78
CA GLY A 145 -11.54 -9.52 15.55
C GLY A 145 -12.46 -9.38 14.33
N THR A 146 -13.79 -9.45 14.52
CA THR A 146 -14.75 -9.13 13.46
C THR A 146 -14.98 -7.64 13.39
N ILE A 147 -15.04 -7.07 12.20
CA ILE A 147 -15.30 -5.64 11.99
C ILE A 147 -16.76 -5.35 12.27
N VAL A 148 -17.03 -4.58 13.31
CA VAL A 148 -18.39 -4.16 13.73
C VAL A 148 -18.77 -2.80 13.23
N GLN A 149 -17.80 -1.92 13.06
CA GLN A 149 -18.01 -0.55 12.60
C GLN A 149 -16.91 -0.13 11.63
N GLU A 150 -17.29 0.57 10.58
CA GLU A 150 -16.38 1.26 9.67
C GLU A 150 -16.39 2.75 9.98
N ILE A 151 -15.26 3.29 10.43
CA ILE A 151 -15.08 4.69 10.79
C ILE A 151 -14.79 5.51 9.54
N GLN A 152 -13.94 4.96 8.66
CA GLN A 152 -13.58 5.57 7.40
C GLN A 152 -13.44 4.49 6.33
N LYS A 153 -14.06 4.70 5.18
CA LYS A 153 -14.02 3.73 4.08
C LYS A 153 -12.65 3.63 3.45
N GLY A 154 -12.17 2.41 3.28
CA GLY A 154 -11.00 2.10 2.49
C GLY A 154 -11.33 1.97 1.01
N PHE A 155 -10.31 2.15 0.17
CA PHE A 155 -10.42 2.05 -1.27
C PHE A 155 -9.20 1.39 -1.89
N THR A 156 -9.43 0.68 -2.99
CA THR A 156 -8.39 0.12 -3.85
C THR A 156 -8.51 0.69 -5.25
N ILE A 157 -7.40 0.81 -5.97
CA ILE A 157 -7.36 1.06 -7.41
C ILE A 157 -6.85 -0.20 -8.08
N LYS A 158 -7.73 -0.88 -8.85
CA LYS A 158 -7.46 -2.22 -9.37
C LYS A 158 -7.08 -3.18 -8.21
N ASP A 159 -5.86 -3.67 -8.20
CA ASP A 159 -5.26 -4.56 -7.18
C ASP A 159 -4.40 -3.84 -6.13
N ARG A 160 -4.17 -2.52 -6.29
CA ARG A 160 -3.32 -1.73 -5.38
C ARG A 160 -4.16 -0.99 -4.34
N LEU A 161 -3.74 -1.07 -3.08
CA LEU A 161 -4.38 -0.34 -1.99
C LEU A 161 -4.15 1.17 -2.14
N LEU A 162 -5.22 1.97 -2.15
CA LEU A 162 -5.17 3.43 -2.06
C LEU A 162 -5.14 3.89 -0.60
N ARG A 163 -6.04 3.34 0.20
CA ARG A 163 -6.20 3.66 1.62
C ARG A 163 -6.89 2.51 2.33
N PRO A 164 -6.39 2.04 3.50
CA PRO A 164 -7.08 1.03 4.29
C PRO A 164 -8.39 1.56 4.87
N SER A 165 -9.34 0.67 5.13
CA SER A 165 -10.52 1.01 5.93
C SER A 165 -10.12 1.17 7.40
N LEU A 166 -10.50 2.29 8.03
CA LEU A 166 -10.38 2.44 9.47
C LEU A 166 -11.62 1.84 10.14
N VAL A 167 -11.39 0.86 11.00
CA VAL A 167 -12.46 0.02 11.53
C VAL A 167 -12.41 -0.14 13.05
N GLY A 168 -13.57 -0.36 13.64
CA GLY A 168 -13.74 -0.87 15.00
C GLY A 168 -13.97 -2.38 14.96
N VAL A 169 -13.22 -3.12 15.77
CA VAL A 169 -13.27 -4.58 15.83
C VAL A 169 -13.92 -5.07 17.12
N SER A 170 -14.63 -6.19 17.03
CA SER A 170 -15.25 -6.81 18.20
C SER A 170 -14.22 -7.37 19.16
N LYS A 171 -14.48 -7.16 20.46
CA LYS A 171 -13.78 -7.79 21.59
C LYS A 171 -14.83 -8.40 22.52
N LYS A 172 -14.56 -9.57 23.06
CA LYS A 172 -15.43 -10.15 24.09
C LYS A 172 -15.28 -9.41 25.39
N THR A 173 -16.41 -9.20 26.07
CA THR A 173 -16.44 -8.54 27.39
C THR A 173 -15.72 -9.41 28.40
N SER A 174 -14.71 -8.87 29.11
CA SER A 174 -13.85 -9.58 30.06
C SER A 174 -14.57 -10.27 31.23
N LYS A 175 -15.86 -9.97 31.43
CA LYS A 175 -16.69 -10.62 32.46
C LYS A 175 -16.95 -12.12 32.24
N LYS A 176 -16.70 -12.68 31.04
CA LYS A 176 -16.87 -14.12 30.78
C LYS A 176 -15.61 -14.94 30.98
N GLU A 177 -14.43 -14.34 30.94
CA GLU A 177 -13.17 -15.08 31.14
C GLU A 177 -12.96 -15.47 32.60
N GLU A 178 -13.32 -14.58 33.57
CA GLU A 178 -13.23 -14.91 35.00
C GLU A 178 -14.14 -16.09 35.41
N LYS A 179 -15.32 -16.24 34.80
CA LYS A 179 -16.23 -17.37 35.11
C LYS A 179 -15.77 -18.70 34.49
N THR A 180 -14.94 -18.65 33.46
CA THR A 180 -14.43 -19.90 32.82
C THR A 180 -13.18 -20.40 33.52
N GLU A 181 -12.39 -19.53 34.14
CA GLU A 181 -11.23 -19.92 34.95
C GLU A 181 -11.65 -20.40 36.34
N GLU A 182 -12.61 -19.76 37.01
CA GLU A 182 -13.17 -20.26 38.28
C GLU A 182 -13.83 -21.65 38.14
N ASN A 183 -14.50 -21.92 37.01
CA ASN A 183 -15.08 -23.26 36.77
C ASN A 183 -14.05 -24.33 36.41
N LYS A 184 -12.88 -24.00 35.91
CA LYS A 184 -11.80 -24.96 35.65
C LYS A 184 -11.06 -25.33 36.94
N GLN A 185 -10.85 -24.39 37.84
CA GLN A 185 -10.20 -24.67 39.12
C GLN A 185 -11.08 -25.51 40.06
N ASN A 186 -12.41 -25.40 39.97
CA ASN A 186 -13.34 -26.22 40.81
C ASN A 186 -13.55 -27.66 40.29
N ILE A 187 -13.02 -28.01 39.12
CA ILE A 187 -13.12 -29.39 38.57
C ILE A 187 -11.84 -30.18 38.82
N GLU A 188 -10.69 -29.54 39.07
CA GLU A 188 -9.43 -30.21 39.39
C GLU A 188 -9.26 -30.55 40.89
N ASP A 189 -10.09 -29.96 41.78
CA ASP A 189 -10.08 -30.24 43.24
C ASP A 189 -11.18 -31.22 43.70
N LYS A 190 -11.70 -32.03 42.80
CA LYS A 190 -12.61 -33.15 43.12
C LYS A 190 -12.06 -34.44 42.52
#